data_b9aec39ff1e03ca7ecc50e3eefb73ca7
#
_entry.id   b9aec39ff1e03ca7ecc50e3eefb73ca7
#
_cell.length_a   1.000
_cell.length_b   1.000
_cell.length_c   1.000
_cell.angle_alpha   90.00
_cell.angle_beta   90.00
_cell.angle_gamma   90.00
#
_symmetry.space_group_name_H-M   'P 1'
#
loop_
_entity.id
_entity.type
_entity.pdbx_description
1 polymer ?
#
loop_
_entity_poly.entity_id
_entity_poly.type
_entity_poly.pdbx_seq_one_letter_code
_entity_poly.pdbx_strand_id
1 'polypeptide(L)'
;HVQGDDGTAIIYGIIGCCMMFAAGLSWKYILGAAAAAGAAVAAAFAFFSDKIGKGYQWYRILAVIDPENTTGWAPSEAVWKNIIYQQQRGEIAIGSGGIFGNGLFGDRYYSVPNAHNDFILSWIGNSAGFVGCCVVLGVLFALVVKTFATGARSEDLLGSYICAGIGGALMAQIAVNVGM
;
A
#
# COMPACT_ATOMS: atom_id res chain seq x y z
N HIS A 1 -6.49 -5.70 23.16
CA HIS A 1 -6.65 -4.72 22.07
C HIS A 1 -5.89 -5.26 20.90
N VAL A 2 -6.56 -5.93 19.99
CA VAL A 2 -5.99 -6.26 18.67
C VAL A 2 -6.01 -4.95 17.88
N GLN A 3 -4.83 -4.45 17.57
CA GLN A 3 -4.66 -3.26 16.73
C GLN A 3 -5.18 -3.65 15.34
N GLY A 4 -6.29 -3.05 14.91
CA GLY A 4 -6.94 -3.36 13.62
C GLY A 4 -6.21 -2.75 12.43
N ASP A 5 -4.87 -2.90 12.38
CA ASP A 5 -4.01 -2.41 11.31
C ASP A 5 -3.49 -3.60 10.47
N ASP A 6 -4.38 -4.10 9.63
CA ASP A 6 -4.09 -5.21 8.74
C ASP A 6 -3.01 -4.85 7.69
N GLY A 7 -2.91 -3.56 7.32
CA GLY A 7 -1.92 -3.05 6.38
C GLY A 7 -0.50 -3.22 6.91
N THR A 8 -0.26 -2.83 8.15
CA THR A 8 1.05 -2.99 8.80
C THR A 8 1.42 -4.47 8.96
N ALA A 9 0.45 -5.35 9.24
CA ALA A 9 0.69 -6.78 9.34
C ALA A 9 1.20 -7.38 8.02
N ILE A 10 0.63 -6.98 6.88
CA ILE A 10 1.08 -7.39 5.55
C ILE A 10 2.52 -6.92 5.30
N ILE A 11 2.86 -5.68 5.66
CA ILE A 11 4.22 -5.14 5.50
C ILE A 11 5.23 -5.97 6.29
N TYR A 12 4.94 -6.33 7.55
CA TYR A 12 5.82 -7.21 8.34
C TYR A 12 5.99 -8.59 7.70
N GLY A 13 4.94 -9.15 7.10
CA GLY A 13 5.02 -10.39 6.33
C GLY A 13 5.97 -10.28 5.14
N ILE A 14 5.89 -9.18 4.38
CA ILE A 14 6.78 -8.92 3.24
C ILE A 14 8.23 -8.75 3.69
N ILE A 15 8.49 -8.02 4.78
CA ILE A 15 9.83 -7.88 5.38
C ILE A 15 10.41 -9.26 5.71
N GLY A 16 9.65 -10.11 6.41
CA GLY A 16 10.07 -11.47 6.75
C GLY A 16 10.39 -12.32 5.51
N CYS A 17 9.56 -12.25 4.48
CA CYS A 17 9.80 -12.95 3.21
C CYS A 17 11.09 -12.46 2.52
N CYS A 18 11.33 -11.15 2.47
CA CYS A 18 12.56 -10.59 1.88
C CYS A 18 13.81 -11.02 2.65
N MET A 19 13.76 -11.02 3.99
CA MET A 19 14.86 -11.48 4.81
C MET A 19 15.14 -12.99 4.66
N MET A 20 14.10 -13.83 4.62
CA MET A 20 14.24 -15.27 4.38
C MET A 20 14.83 -15.55 2.99
N PHE A 21 14.42 -14.80 1.98
CA PHE A 21 14.98 -14.90 0.64
C PHE A 21 16.47 -14.52 0.61
N ALA A 22 16.85 -13.42 1.27
CA ALA A 22 18.23 -13.00 1.40
C ALA A 22 19.09 -14.03 2.17
N ALA A 23 18.48 -14.74 3.13
CA ALA A 23 19.11 -15.84 3.86
C ALA A 23 19.30 -17.13 3.02
N GLY A 24 18.96 -17.11 1.74
CA GLY A 24 19.15 -18.24 0.83
C GLY A 24 18.02 -19.26 0.83
N LEU A 25 16.87 -18.95 1.44
CA LEU A 25 15.72 -19.82 1.37
C LEU A 25 15.20 -19.85 -0.08
N SER A 26 15.04 -21.02 -0.66
CA SER A 26 14.61 -21.13 -2.03
C SER A 26 13.17 -20.59 -2.20
N TRP A 27 12.91 -19.92 -3.31
CA TRP A 27 11.61 -19.34 -3.65
C TRP A 27 10.44 -20.31 -3.54
N LYS A 28 10.70 -21.60 -3.72
CA LYS A 28 9.69 -22.67 -3.59
C LYS A 28 9.12 -22.76 -2.17
N TYR A 29 9.97 -22.62 -1.15
CA TYR A 29 9.52 -22.66 0.25
C TYR A 29 8.78 -21.38 0.64
N ILE A 30 9.22 -20.23 0.13
CA ILE A 30 8.55 -18.93 0.38
C ILE A 30 7.15 -18.95 -0.25
N LEU A 31 7.03 -19.41 -1.51
CA LEU A 31 5.73 -19.56 -2.17
C LEU A 31 4.85 -20.62 -1.48
N GLY A 32 5.44 -21.73 -1.03
CA GLY A 32 4.70 -22.76 -0.30
C GLY A 32 4.15 -22.22 1.02
N ALA A 33 4.96 -21.46 1.78
CA ALA A 33 4.53 -20.85 3.04
C ALA A 33 3.47 -19.75 2.79
N ALA A 34 3.64 -18.93 1.76
CA ALA A 34 2.67 -17.91 1.37
C ALA A 34 1.33 -18.53 0.92
N ALA A 35 1.38 -19.62 0.14
CA ALA A 35 0.19 -20.35 -0.26
C ALA A 35 -0.51 -21.01 0.93
N ALA A 36 0.22 -21.61 1.86
CA ALA A 36 -0.32 -22.19 3.08
C ALA A 36 -0.96 -21.13 3.98
N ALA A 37 -0.30 -19.98 4.15
CA ALA A 37 -0.85 -18.84 4.89
C ALA A 37 -2.12 -18.29 4.21
N GLY A 38 -2.11 -18.12 2.90
CA GLY A 38 -3.28 -17.70 2.12
C GLY A 38 -4.44 -18.68 2.23
N ALA A 39 -4.16 -19.99 2.16
CA ALA A 39 -5.18 -21.02 2.34
C ALA A 39 -5.74 -21.03 3.77
N ALA A 40 -4.90 -20.83 4.79
CA ALA A 40 -5.34 -20.73 6.18
C ALA A 40 -6.23 -19.50 6.42
N VAL A 41 -5.87 -18.35 5.83
CA VAL A 41 -6.69 -17.13 5.86
C VAL A 41 -8.01 -17.37 5.13
N ALA A 42 -8.00 -17.95 3.93
CA ALA A 42 -9.21 -18.26 3.18
C ALA A 42 -10.13 -19.23 3.94
N ALA A 43 -9.56 -20.27 4.58
CA ALA A 43 -10.29 -21.19 5.41
C ALA A 43 -10.89 -20.48 6.64
N ALA A 44 -10.10 -19.61 7.32
CA ALA A 44 -10.61 -18.81 8.43
C ALA A 44 -11.78 -17.91 7.99
N PHE A 45 -11.67 -17.27 6.83
CA PHE A 45 -12.79 -16.50 6.26
C PHE A 45 -14.01 -17.37 5.98
N ALA A 46 -13.84 -18.56 5.39
CA ALA A 46 -14.95 -19.45 5.07
C ALA A 46 -15.69 -19.97 6.35
N PHE A 47 -14.92 -20.25 7.42
CA PHE A 47 -15.50 -20.79 8.66
C PHE A 47 -15.97 -19.71 9.66
N PHE A 48 -15.42 -18.50 9.58
CA PHE A 48 -15.68 -17.41 10.53
C PHE A 48 -16.20 -16.13 9.86
N SER A 49 -16.74 -16.21 8.65
CA SER A 49 -17.22 -15.07 7.88
C SER A 49 -18.19 -14.15 8.63
N ASP A 50 -18.99 -14.71 9.54
CA ASP A 50 -19.95 -13.93 10.35
C ASP A 50 -19.30 -13.19 11.53
N LYS A 51 -18.08 -13.58 11.94
CA LYS A 51 -17.37 -13.00 13.10
C LYS A 51 -16.17 -12.16 12.72
N ILE A 52 -15.54 -12.47 11.60
CA ILE A 52 -14.47 -11.65 11.03
C ILE A 52 -15.17 -10.60 10.20
N GLY A 53 -15.53 -9.48 10.83
CA GLY A 53 -16.13 -8.34 10.15
C GLY A 53 -15.26 -8.02 8.93
N LYS A 54 -15.90 -7.94 7.75
CA LYS A 54 -15.25 -7.64 6.50
C LYS A 54 -14.36 -6.42 6.73
N GLY A 55 -13.03 -6.62 6.72
CA GLY A 55 -12.07 -5.59 7.12
C GLY A 55 -12.20 -4.36 6.22
N TYR A 56 -12.00 -3.18 6.77
CA TYR A 56 -12.06 -1.89 6.05
C TYR A 56 -11.21 -1.89 4.77
N GLN A 57 -10.09 -2.61 4.76
CA GLN A 57 -9.19 -2.77 3.60
C GLN A 57 -9.87 -3.53 2.45
N TRP A 58 -10.66 -4.55 2.76
CA TRP A 58 -11.42 -5.28 1.74
C TRP A 58 -12.42 -4.38 1.00
N TYR A 59 -13.07 -3.49 1.74
CA TYR A 59 -14.01 -2.54 1.13
C TYR A 59 -13.33 -1.49 0.25
N ARG A 60 -12.08 -1.11 0.54
CA ARG A 60 -11.30 -0.24 -0.34
C ARG A 60 -10.99 -0.92 -1.68
N ILE A 61 -10.57 -2.18 -1.65
CA ILE A 61 -10.34 -2.95 -2.88
C ILE A 61 -11.64 -3.10 -3.68
N LEU A 62 -12.73 -3.41 -2.99
CA LEU A 62 -14.03 -3.57 -3.62
C LEU A 62 -14.52 -2.26 -4.25
N ALA A 63 -14.28 -1.12 -3.62
CA ALA A 63 -14.66 0.19 -4.15
C ALA A 63 -13.93 0.55 -5.46
N VAL A 64 -12.72 0.02 -5.68
CA VAL A 64 -12.02 0.17 -6.96
C VAL A 64 -12.62 -0.72 -8.05
N ILE A 65 -13.04 -1.95 -7.69
CA ILE A 65 -13.57 -2.95 -8.65
C ILE A 65 -15.04 -2.70 -8.97
N ASP A 66 -15.84 -2.36 -7.96
CA ASP A 66 -17.31 -2.20 -8.06
C ASP A 66 -17.74 -0.94 -7.28
N PRO A 67 -17.46 0.28 -7.80
CA PRO A 67 -17.77 1.53 -7.12
C PRO A 67 -19.29 1.75 -6.93
N GLU A 68 -20.11 1.15 -7.79
CA GLU A 68 -21.58 1.25 -7.72
C GLU A 68 -22.21 0.23 -6.78
N ASN A 69 -21.40 -0.66 -6.17
CA ASN A 69 -21.85 -1.74 -5.30
C ASN A 69 -22.95 -2.61 -5.92
N THR A 70 -22.77 -2.96 -7.19
CA THR A 70 -23.73 -3.82 -7.93
C THR A 70 -23.81 -5.22 -7.31
N THR A 71 -22.74 -5.68 -6.66
CA THR A 71 -22.66 -6.97 -5.96
C THR A 71 -23.36 -6.97 -4.61
N GLY A 72 -23.72 -5.80 -4.06
CA GLY A 72 -24.37 -5.68 -2.75
C GLY A 72 -23.51 -6.07 -1.54
N TRP A 73 -22.18 -6.08 -1.70
CA TRP A 73 -21.22 -6.51 -0.66
C TRP A 73 -20.81 -5.39 0.30
N ALA A 74 -21.29 -4.16 0.07
CA ALA A 74 -21.02 -3.04 0.95
C ALA A 74 -21.59 -3.25 2.36
N PRO A 75 -20.87 -2.86 3.42
CA PRO A 75 -21.29 -3.12 4.81
C PRO A 75 -22.49 -2.28 5.22
N SER A 76 -22.44 -1.01 4.92
CA SER A 76 -23.51 -0.03 5.10
C SER A 76 -23.34 1.11 4.11
N GLU A 77 -24.43 1.75 3.73
CA GLU A 77 -24.41 2.85 2.77
C GLU A 77 -23.53 4.02 3.22
N ALA A 78 -23.49 4.30 4.53
CA ALA A 78 -22.69 5.39 5.09
C ALA A 78 -21.18 5.12 5.00
N VAL A 79 -20.75 3.90 5.33
CA VAL A 79 -19.34 3.49 5.24
C VAL A 79 -18.90 3.45 3.79
N TRP A 80 -19.74 2.91 2.91
CA TRP A 80 -19.46 2.82 1.48
C TRP A 80 -19.29 4.19 0.83
N LYS A 81 -20.23 5.10 1.08
CA LYS A 81 -20.15 6.48 0.60
C LYS A 81 -18.88 7.19 1.09
N ASN A 82 -18.45 6.95 2.31
CA ASN A 82 -17.23 7.55 2.85
C ASN A 82 -15.97 7.03 2.14
N ILE A 83 -15.89 5.73 1.86
CA ILE A 83 -14.75 5.12 1.14
C ILE A 83 -14.67 5.66 -0.29
N ILE A 84 -15.78 5.63 -1.02
CA ILE A 84 -15.85 6.16 -2.39
C ILE A 84 -15.51 7.66 -2.41
N TYR A 85 -16.05 8.42 -1.46
CA TYR A 85 -15.77 9.85 -1.36
C TYR A 85 -14.26 10.13 -1.19
N GLN A 86 -13.57 9.36 -0.35
CA GLN A 86 -12.13 9.53 -0.15
C GLN A 86 -11.34 9.22 -1.42
N GLN A 87 -11.66 8.11 -2.11
CA GLN A 87 -10.99 7.72 -3.37
C GLN A 87 -11.24 8.75 -4.48
N GLN A 88 -12.49 9.13 -4.71
CA GLN A 88 -12.84 10.14 -5.71
C GLN A 88 -12.16 11.49 -5.43
N ARG A 89 -12.07 11.90 -4.17
CA ARG A 89 -11.35 13.12 -3.80
C ARG A 89 -9.86 13.01 -4.10
N GLY A 90 -9.24 11.84 -3.88
CA GLY A 90 -7.86 11.57 -4.25
C GLY A 90 -7.63 11.68 -5.76
N GLU A 91 -8.49 11.05 -6.56
CA GLU A 91 -8.44 11.11 -8.02
C GLU A 91 -8.62 12.53 -8.57
N ILE A 92 -9.62 13.26 -8.06
CA ILE A 92 -9.86 14.66 -8.45
C ILE A 92 -8.66 15.54 -8.07
N ALA A 93 -8.06 15.32 -6.90
CA ALA A 93 -6.88 16.05 -6.45
C ALA A 93 -5.70 15.85 -7.40
N ILE A 94 -5.39 14.59 -7.76
CA ILE A 94 -4.33 14.28 -8.74
C ILE A 94 -4.65 14.91 -10.10
N GLY A 95 -5.87 14.72 -10.60
CA GLY A 95 -6.30 15.23 -11.91
C GLY A 95 -6.28 16.76 -11.99
N SER A 96 -6.65 17.45 -10.90
CA SER A 96 -6.66 18.92 -10.84
C SER A 96 -5.26 19.55 -10.83
N GLY A 97 -4.22 18.79 -10.41
CA GLY A 97 -2.84 19.26 -10.43
C GLY A 97 -2.24 19.36 -11.82
N GLY A 98 -2.78 18.63 -12.82
CA GLY A 98 -2.22 18.62 -14.17
C GLY A 98 -0.75 18.21 -14.21
N ILE A 99 0.03 18.82 -15.11
CA ILE A 99 1.44 18.46 -15.31
C ILE A 99 2.35 19.05 -14.24
N PHE A 100 2.16 20.32 -13.87
CA PHE A 100 3.06 21.08 -12.98
C PHE A 100 2.51 21.37 -11.60
N GLY A 101 1.27 20.99 -11.32
CA GLY A 101 0.60 21.22 -10.03
C GLY A 101 0.01 22.63 -9.88
N ASN A 102 -0.79 22.77 -8.81
CA ASN A 102 -1.40 24.05 -8.45
C ASN A 102 -0.51 24.88 -7.50
N GLY A 103 0.66 24.37 -7.13
CA GLY A 103 1.54 24.97 -6.14
C GLY A 103 1.19 24.60 -4.70
N LEU A 104 2.19 24.71 -3.80
CA LEU A 104 2.04 24.36 -2.38
C LEU A 104 1.03 25.26 -1.62
N PHE A 105 0.79 26.47 -2.12
CA PHE A 105 -0.08 27.51 -1.53
C PHE A 105 -1.10 28.06 -2.53
N GLY A 106 -1.42 27.27 -3.58
CA GLY A 106 -2.35 27.72 -4.61
C GLY A 106 -3.79 27.78 -4.11
N ASP A 107 -4.57 28.73 -4.63
CA ASP A 107 -6.00 28.94 -4.27
C ASP A 107 -6.89 27.75 -4.70
N ARG A 108 -6.39 26.85 -5.53
CA ARG A 108 -7.11 25.65 -6.04
C ARG A 108 -6.73 24.38 -5.30
N TYR A 109 -6.55 24.47 -3.99
CA TYR A 109 -6.26 23.29 -3.18
C TYR A 109 -7.52 22.45 -2.96
N TYR A 110 -7.53 21.22 -3.46
CA TYR A 110 -8.56 20.25 -3.12
C TYR A 110 -8.24 19.58 -1.80
N SER A 111 -9.09 19.80 -0.80
CA SER A 111 -8.96 19.13 0.49
C SER A 111 -9.26 17.63 0.32
N VAL A 112 -8.25 16.80 0.49
CA VAL A 112 -8.37 15.34 0.54
C VAL A 112 -8.40 14.91 2.00
N PRO A 113 -9.42 14.18 2.47
CA PRO A 113 -9.43 13.64 3.83
C PRO A 113 -8.22 12.72 4.02
N ASN A 114 -7.53 12.83 5.17
CA ASN A 114 -6.32 12.06 5.50
C ASN A 114 -5.15 12.18 4.49
N ALA A 115 -5.04 13.32 3.81
CA ALA A 115 -4.00 13.57 2.80
C ALA A 115 -2.56 13.35 3.29
N HIS A 116 -2.31 13.58 4.59
CA HIS A 116 -0.98 13.42 5.20
C HIS A 116 -0.64 11.99 5.63
N ASN A 117 -1.57 11.05 5.49
CA ASN A 117 -1.35 9.63 5.80
C ASN A 117 -1.47 8.79 4.53
N ASP A 118 -2.68 8.31 4.25
CA ASP A 118 -2.97 7.33 3.21
C ASP A 118 -2.92 7.93 1.79
N PHE A 119 -3.25 9.22 1.65
CA PHE A 119 -3.39 9.90 0.36
C PHE A 119 -2.29 10.94 0.09
N ILE A 120 -1.07 10.69 0.59
CA ILE A 120 0.05 11.63 0.40
C ILE A 120 0.39 11.82 -1.09
N LEU A 121 0.28 10.77 -1.91
CA LEU A 121 0.52 10.85 -3.35
C LEU A 121 -0.50 11.77 -4.04
N SER A 122 -1.77 11.73 -3.61
CA SER A 122 -2.82 12.63 -4.13
C SER A 122 -2.54 14.09 -3.79
N TRP A 123 -2.01 14.34 -2.58
CA TRP A 123 -1.58 15.68 -2.18
C TRP A 123 -0.39 16.18 -3.02
N ILE A 124 0.62 15.31 -3.26
CA ILE A 124 1.76 15.64 -4.13
C ILE A 124 1.28 15.91 -5.55
N GLY A 125 0.36 15.08 -6.06
CA GLY A 125 -0.23 15.25 -7.40
C GLY A 125 -0.97 16.57 -7.55
N ASN A 126 -1.72 16.99 -6.54
CA ASN A 126 -2.39 18.31 -6.54
C ASN A 126 -1.39 19.46 -6.49
N SER A 127 -0.37 19.37 -5.62
CA SER A 127 0.56 20.47 -5.35
C SER A 127 1.66 20.62 -6.40
N ALA A 128 2.29 19.49 -6.81
CA ALA A 128 3.44 19.46 -7.70
C ALA A 128 3.14 18.82 -9.07
N GLY A 129 1.92 18.36 -9.28
CA GLY A 129 1.47 17.77 -10.53
C GLY A 129 2.09 16.41 -10.85
N PHE A 130 1.89 15.98 -12.08
CA PHE A 130 2.41 14.71 -12.58
C PHE A 130 3.94 14.64 -12.49
N VAL A 131 4.63 15.74 -12.83
CA VAL A 131 6.10 15.82 -12.76
C VAL A 131 6.57 15.63 -11.31
N GLY A 132 5.93 16.26 -10.33
CA GLY A 132 6.26 16.10 -8.93
C GLY A 132 6.08 14.65 -8.44
N CYS A 133 4.98 13.99 -8.83
CA CYS A 133 4.77 12.57 -8.53
C CYS A 133 5.88 11.69 -9.13
N CYS A 134 6.24 11.91 -10.40
CA CYS A 134 7.31 11.16 -11.05
C CYS A 134 8.65 11.34 -10.36
N VAL A 135 9.00 12.57 -9.96
CA VAL A 135 10.24 12.86 -9.24
C VAL A 135 10.27 12.15 -7.88
N VAL A 136 9.20 12.28 -7.09
CA VAL A 136 9.14 11.64 -5.77
C VAL A 136 9.19 10.12 -5.88
N LEU A 137 8.39 9.52 -6.76
CA LEU A 137 8.41 8.07 -6.99
C LEU A 137 9.76 7.60 -7.54
N GLY A 138 10.39 8.37 -8.43
CA GLY A 138 11.72 8.09 -8.95
C GLY A 138 12.79 8.07 -7.86
N VAL A 139 12.78 9.04 -6.95
CA VAL A 139 13.70 9.10 -5.80
C VAL A 139 13.46 7.92 -4.86
N LEU A 140 12.20 7.62 -4.52
CA LEU A 140 11.86 6.49 -3.67
C LEU A 140 12.28 5.16 -4.31
N PHE A 141 12.04 4.99 -5.60
CA PHE A 141 12.48 3.80 -6.33
C PHE A 141 14.01 3.67 -6.36
N ALA A 142 14.72 4.77 -6.62
CA ALA A 142 16.18 4.78 -6.56
C ALA A 142 16.71 4.41 -5.17
N LEU A 143 16.04 4.85 -4.10
CA LEU A 143 16.36 4.48 -2.73
C LEU A 143 16.20 2.97 -2.49
N VAL A 144 15.11 2.38 -2.95
CA VAL A 144 14.87 0.92 -2.87
C VAL A 144 15.96 0.15 -3.61
N VAL A 145 16.25 0.52 -4.86
CA VAL A 145 17.30 -0.12 -5.67
C VAL A 145 18.66 0.00 -4.99
N LYS A 146 19.00 1.18 -4.47
CA LYS A 146 20.26 1.40 -3.75
C LYS A 146 20.36 0.55 -2.48
N THR A 147 19.27 0.41 -1.74
CA THR A 147 19.21 -0.43 -0.53
C THR A 147 19.48 -1.90 -0.86
N PHE A 148 18.82 -2.45 -1.86
CA PHE A 148 19.08 -3.83 -2.31
C PHE A 148 20.49 -4.01 -2.88
N ALA A 149 20.98 -3.04 -3.67
CA ALA A 149 22.34 -3.09 -4.21
C ALA A 149 23.41 -3.04 -3.12
N THR A 150 23.17 -2.27 -2.06
CA THR A 150 24.06 -2.23 -0.88
C THR A 150 24.06 -3.57 -0.15
N GLY A 151 22.89 -4.17 0.07
CA GLY A 151 22.78 -5.49 0.68
C GLY A 151 23.47 -6.60 -0.13
N ALA A 152 23.33 -6.56 -1.47
CA ALA A 152 23.97 -7.53 -2.36
C ALA A 152 25.49 -7.41 -2.40
N ARG A 153 26.05 -6.26 -2.05
CA ARG A 153 27.51 -6.01 -1.98
C ARG A 153 28.06 -6.12 -0.58
N SER A 154 27.23 -6.36 0.43
CA SER A 154 27.68 -6.48 1.81
C SER A 154 28.47 -7.78 2.00
N GLU A 155 29.66 -7.67 2.59
CA GLU A 155 30.48 -8.83 3.00
C GLU A 155 29.93 -9.50 4.26
N ASP A 156 29.14 -8.76 5.04
CA ASP A 156 28.49 -9.25 6.26
C ASP A 156 27.06 -9.72 5.96
N LEU A 157 26.77 -10.96 6.35
CA LEU A 157 25.44 -11.56 6.20
C LEU A 157 24.34 -10.75 6.93
N LEU A 158 24.67 -10.23 8.12
CA LEU A 158 23.71 -9.42 8.88
C LEU A 158 23.34 -8.14 8.14
N GLY A 159 24.34 -7.45 7.59
CA GLY A 159 24.12 -6.25 6.75
C GLY A 159 23.27 -6.54 5.55
N SER A 160 23.49 -7.67 4.86
CA SER A 160 22.66 -8.12 3.72
C SER A 160 21.20 -8.33 4.13
N TYR A 161 20.94 -9.01 5.26
CA TYR A 161 19.57 -9.26 5.73
C TYR A 161 18.84 -7.98 6.15
N ILE A 162 19.54 -7.07 6.83
CA ILE A 162 18.97 -5.77 7.22
C ILE A 162 18.58 -4.97 5.96
N CYS A 163 19.47 -4.90 4.97
CA CYS A 163 19.18 -4.20 3.72
C CYS A 163 18.00 -4.84 2.96
N ALA A 164 17.91 -6.16 2.94
CA ALA A 164 16.78 -6.87 2.32
C ALA A 164 15.45 -6.56 3.03
N GLY A 165 15.45 -6.55 4.37
CA GLY A 165 14.28 -6.21 5.17
C GLY A 165 13.81 -4.76 4.95
N ILE A 166 14.76 -3.80 5.02
CA ILE A 166 14.46 -2.38 4.81
C ILE A 166 13.99 -2.13 3.37
N GLY A 167 14.67 -2.71 2.37
CA GLY A 167 14.28 -2.58 0.96
C GLY A 167 12.88 -3.14 0.70
N GLY A 168 12.56 -4.29 1.30
CA GLY A 168 11.23 -4.90 1.24
C GLY A 168 10.16 -4.04 1.89
N ALA A 169 10.45 -3.45 3.07
CA ALA A 169 9.55 -2.54 3.76
C ALA A 169 9.23 -1.30 2.93
N LEU A 170 10.28 -0.65 2.39
CA LEU A 170 10.13 0.55 1.55
C LEU A 170 9.30 0.23 0.29
N MET A 171 9.61 -0.88 -0.39
CA MET A 171 8.88 -1.30 -1.58
C MET A 171 7.40 -1.57 -1.28
N ALA A 172 7.11 -2.25 -0.17
CA ALA A 172 5.74 -2.52 0.25
C ALA A 172 4.97 -1.24 0.58
N GLN A 173 5.59 -0.30 1.31
CA GLN A 173 4.97 0.98 1.66
C GLN A 173 4.69 1.84 0.42
N ILE A 174 5.62 1.89 -0.55
CA ILE A 174 5.41 2.59 -1.82
C ILE A 174 4.24 1.96 -2.58
N ALA A 175 4.21 0.62 -2.69
CA ALA A 175 3.14 -0.08 -3.39
C ALA A 175 1.77 0.16 -2.76
N VAL A 176 1.67 0.15 -1.43
CA VAL A 176 0.42 0.44 -0.71
C VAL A 176 -0.03 1.89 -0.94
N ASN A 177 0.89 2.87 -0.83
CA ASN A 177 0.55 4.28 -1.04
C ASN A 177 0.16 4.61 -2.49
N VAL A 178 0.76 3.94 -3.48
CA VAL A 178 0.40 4.13 -4.90
C VAL A 178 -0.92 3.43 -5.23
N GLY A 179 -1.24 2.33 -4.54
CA GLY A 179 -2.46 1.54 -4.77
C GLY A 179 -3.70 2.04 -4.03
N MET A 180 -3.56 3.05 -3.17
CA MET A 180 -4.69 3.70 -2.48
C MET A 180 -5.23 4.90 -3.25
#